data_7600cbc7d5d35b2ef1df1010c3676505
#
_entry.id   7600cbc7d5d35b2ef1df1010c3676505
#
_cell.length_a   1.000
_cell.length_b   1.000
_cell.length_c   1.000
_cell.angle_alpha   90.00
_cell.angle_beta   90.00
_cell.angle_gamma   90.00
#
_symmetry.space_group_name_H-M   'P 1'
#
loop_
_entity.id
_entity.type
_entity.pdbx_description
1 polymer ?
#
loop_
_entity_poly.entity_id
_entity_poly.type
_entity_poly.pdbx_seq_one_letter_code
_entity_poly.pdbx_strand_id
1 'polypeptide(L)'
;MGWRRSAVAALALLSALPALAQTPEVRLPVLVPLTGFVALEGTSQRNGALLAMSQIRDVALKPDVLDTAATPEAAVNAWTRAVGTPPPPAVIGPILGTQMLALLPLAKESGVPLITISGTARLSELGVPQFFRFFPSDATVKVAHARYVVEKLGAKRPAVIYQSTAYGQSGHEQLAKTFAELGAPPVLEESIAPTVNDLSPALLRAKAANPDVLVLHLHAASTVLAVRQARQLLPGLPIVAGSAMHQPATAALLEPAELKGVCAETAASPVSATSAPMRDFLAAYRTAYSSDPDAFAAAQFDAVHMLGHILGELAQAKQPITPAAVQARLASEEWKGAVTTYKSDGKGNMAHEAEIICYDGTSRIPASVARYNLR
;
A
#
# COMPACT_ATOMS: atom_id res chain seq x y z
N MET A 1 -35.61 87.42 3.06
CA MET A 1 -34.99 86.52 2.04
C MET A 1 -34.19 85.43 2.78
N GLY A 2 -34.79 84.30 2.97
CA GLY A 2 -34.21 83.21 3.73
C GLY A 2 -33.93 81.99 2.81
N TRP A 3 -32.69 81.57 2.71
CA TRP A 3 -32.33 80.41 1.97
C TRP A 3 -32.25 79.19 2.93
N ARG A 4 -33.14 78.23 2.72
CA ARG A 4 -33.08 76.90 3.36
C ARG A 4 -32.07 76.05 2.61
N ARG A 5 -31.03 75.60 3.30
CA ARG A 5 -30.10 74.57 2.80
C ARG A 5 -30.69 73.22 3.20
N SER A 6 -31.14 72.47 2.21
CA SER A 6 -31.50 71.06 2.38
C SER A 6 -30.23 70.20 2.33
N ALA A 7 -29.91 69.55 3.44
CA ALA A 7 -28.84 68.54 3.51
C ALA A 7 -29.41 67.18 3.03
N VAL A 8 -28.90 66.67 1.93
CA VAL A 8 -29.17 65.29 1.46
C VAL A 8 -28.16 64.34 2.14
N ALA A 9 -28.69 63.54 3.05
CA ALA A 9 -27.89 62.43 3.66
C ALA A 9 -27.85 61.27 2.69
N ALA A 10 -26.69 61.01 2.09
CA ALA A 10 -26.44 59.81 1.29
C ALA A 10 -26.17 58.61 2.24
N LEU A 11 -27.12 57.69 2.34
CA LEU A 11 -26.93 56.39 3.02
C LEU A 11 -26.08 55.50 2.12
N ALA A 12 -24.81 55.31 2.49
CA ALA A 12 -23.93 54.31 1.86
C ALA A 12 -24.30 52.90 2.39
N LEU A 13 -25.04 52.14 1.61
CA LEU A 13 -25.22 50.70 1.82
C LEU A 13 -23.88 50.00 1.53
N LEU A 14 -23.10 49.71 2.56
CA LEU A 14 -22.01 48.73 2.46
C LEU A 14 -22.63 47.34 2.28
N SER A 15 -22.69 46.86 1.06
CA SER A 15 -22.93 45.44 0.74
C SER A 15 -21.74 44.63 1.26
N ALA A 16 -21.93 43.99 2.40
CA ALA A 16 -20.99 42.95 2.88
C ALA A 16 -21.02 41.81 1.86
N LEU A 17 -20.00 41.74 1.01
CA LEU A 17 -19.73 40.56 0.20
C LEU A 17 -19.50 39.40 1.16
N PRO A 18 -20.17 38.25 0.98
CA PRO A 18 -19.86 37.08 1.78
C PRO A 18 -18.38 36.76 1.57
N ALA A 19 -17.59 36.76 2.64
CA ALA A 19 -16.24 36.26 2.62
C ALA A 19 -16.34 34.79 2.17
N LEU A 20 -15.86 34.47 0.98
CA LEU A 20 -15.66 33.09 0.54
C LEU A 20 -14.78 32.42 1.61
N ALA A 21 -15.35 31.49 2.37
CA ALA A 21 -14.63 30.74 3.35
C ALA A 21 -13.46 30.05 2.61
N GLN A 22 -12.23 30.44 2.91
CA GLN A 22 -11.05 29.84 2.32
C GLN A 22 -11.01 28.38 2.74
N THR A 23 -10.92 27.48 1.75
CA THR A 23 -10.71 26.05 2.00
C THR A 23 -9.46 25.90 2.86
N PRO A 24 -9.53 25.24 4.03
CA PRO A 24 -8.37 25.10 4.91
C PRO A 24 -7.25 24.35 4.19
N GLU A 25 -6.04 24.90 4.28
CA GLU A 25 -4.84 24.28 3.73
C GLU A 25 -4.21 23.38 4.79
N VAL A 26 -3.94 22.12 4.42
CA VAL A 26 -3.39 21.11 5.31
C VAL A 26 -2.16 20.47 4.64
N ARG A 27 -1.00 20.65 5.26
CA ARG A 27 0.23 19.96 4.83
C ARG A 27 0.12 18.48 5.16
N LEU A 28 0.36 17.61 4.17
CA LEU A 28 0.37 16.16 4.33
C LEU A 28 1.72 15.59 3.86
N PRO A 29 2.62 15.23 4.80
CA PRO A 29 3.88 14.57 4.46
C PRO A 29 3.66 13.18 3.87
N VAL A 30 4.44 12.85 2.84
CA VAL A 30 4.42 11.57 2.11
C VAL A 30 5.84 11.02 2.07
N LEU A 31 6.14 10.11 2.98
CA LEU A 31 7.44 9.47 3.16
C LEU A 31 7.44 8.15 2.39
N VAL A 32 8.13 8.11 1.26
CA VAL A 32 8.09 6.96 0.34
C VAL A 32 9.48 6.65 -0.22
N PRO A 33 9.85 5.39 -0.44
CA PRO A 33 11.13 5.03 -1.04
C PRO A 33 11.08 5.25 -2.55
N LEU A 34 11.53 6.41 -3.02
CA LEU A 34 11.59 6.76 -4.46
C LEU A 34 12.90 6.30 -5.11
N THR A 35 13.89 5.98 -4.30
CA THR A 35 15.16 5.39 -4.70
C THR A 35 15.45 4.11 -3.92
N GLY A 36 16.39 3.28 -4.41
CA GLY A 36 16.72 1.99 -3.81
C GLY A 36 15.89 0.82 -4.38
N PHE A 37 16.00 -0.35 -3.75
CA PHE A 37 15.48 -1.62 -4.28
C PHE A 37 13.94 -1.77 -4.29
N VAL A 38 13.20 -0.84 -3.68
CA VAL A 38 11.73 -0.77 -3.69
C VAL A 38 11.19 0.52 -4.33
N ALA A 39 11.95 1.11 -5.25
CA ALA A 39 11.56 2.36 -5.90
C ALA A 39 10.28 2.24 -6.75
N LEU A 40 10.02 1.07 -7.34
CA LEU A 40 8.76 0.81 -8.09
C LEU A 40 7.55 0.89 -7.15
N GLU A 41 7.61 0.18 -6.03
CA GLU A 41 6.56 0.16 -5.02
C GLU A 41 6.35 1.55 -4.40
N GLY A 42 7.44 2.26 -4.08
CA GLY A 42 7.39 3.62 -3.53
C GLY A 42 6.82 4.64 -4.52
N THR A 43 7.15 4.53 -5.80
CA THR A 43 6.58 5.37 -6.87
C THR A 43 5.08 5.14 -6.99
N SER A 44 4.65 3.88 -6.96
CA SER A 44 3.26 3.49 -7.01
C SER A 44 2.48 4.07 -5.82
N GLN A 45 3.00 3.92 -4.60
CA GLN A 45 2.45 4.49 -3.38
C GLN A 45 2.31 6.02 -3.46
N ARG A 46 3.37 6.73 -3.88
CA ARG A 46 3.34 8.18 -4.09
C ARG A 46 2.24 8.59 -5.06
N ASN A 47 2.16 7.93 -6.21
CA ASN A 47 1.21 8.29 -7.25
C ASN A 47 -0.25 8.11 -6.77
N GLY A 48 -0.55 7.04 -6.04
CA GLY A 48 -1.87 6.86 -5.41
C GLY A 48 -2.22 7.98 -4.44
N ALA A 49 -1.27 8.36 -3.57
CA ALA A 49 -1.46 9.46 -2.62
C ALA A 49 -1.73 10.80 -3.32
N LEU A 50 -0.88 11.16 -4.30
CA LEU A 50 -1.00 12.44 -5.01
C LEU A 50 -2.27 12.52 -5.85
N LEU A 51 -2.69 11.42 -6.49
CA LEU A 51 -3.95 11.37 -7.23
C LEU A 51 -5.14 11.64 -6.32
N ALA A 52 -5.21 10.98 -5.15
CA ALA A 52 -6.27 11.22 -4.19
C ALA A 52 -6.28 12.67 -3.71
N MET A 53 -5.13 13.23 -3.34
CA MET A 53 -5.02 14.64 -2.91
C MET A 53 -5.56 15.59 -3.97
N SER A 54 -5.31 15.32 -5.25
CA SER A 54 -5.78 16.15 -6.37
C SER A 54 -7.30 16.15 -6.54
N GLN A 55 -8.00 15.15 -6.00
CA GLN A 55 -9.45 14.98 -6.11
C GLN A 55 -10.23 15.52 -4.91
N ILE A 56 -9.58 15.66 -3.74
CA ILE A 56 -10.21 16.17 -2.51
C ILE A 56 -10.45 17.67 -2.64
N ARG A 57 -11.66 18.15 -2.27
CA ARG A 57 -12.09 19.54 -2.42
C ARG A 57 -12.42 20.25 -1.10
N ASP A 58 -12.82 19.49 -0.07
CA ASP A 58 -13.25 20.06 1.22
C ASP A 58 -12.10 20.64 2.04
N VAL A 59 -10.88 20.15 1.80
CA VAL A 59 -9.61 20.66 2.32
C VAL A 59 -8.58 20.71 1.20
N ALA A 60 -7.70 21.72 1.22
CA ALA A 60 -6.61 21.82 0.27
C ALA A 60 -5.38 21.06 0.80
N LEU A 61 -5.23 19.79 0.44
CA LEU A 61 -4.08 18.98 0.83
C LEU A 61 -2.84 19.41 0.06
N LYS A 62 -1.79 19.78 0.79
CA LYS A 62 -0.46 20.14 0.25
C LYS A 62 0.50 19.00 0.47
N PRO A 63 0.88 18.27 -0.60
CA PRO A 63 1.84 17.18 -0.47
C PRO A 63 3.24 17.72 -0.14
N ASP A 64 3.91 17.01 0.78
CA ASP A 64 5.33 17.20 1.08
C ASP A 64 6.01 15.83 0.92
N VAL A 65 6.49 15.56 -0.30
CA VAL A 65 7.04 14.25 -0.69
C VAL A 65 8.51 14.17 -0.30
N LEU A 66 8.84 13.18 0.53
CA LEU A 66 10.19 12.93 1.02
C LEU A 66 10.64 11.53 0.65
N ASP A 67 11.78 11.42 -0.06
CA ASP A 67 12.39 10.13 -0.37
C ASP A 67 13.00 9.50 0.88
N THR A 68 12.67 8.26 1.14
CA THR A 68 13.21 7.47 2.26
C THR A 68 14.31 6.50 1.82
N ALA A 69 14.73 6.54 0.55
CA ALA A 69 15.87 5.82 -0.03
C ALA A 69 15.97 4.33 0.35
N ALA A 70 14.84 3.70 0.69
CA ALA A 70 14.75 2.29 1.14
C ALA A 70 15.64 1.95 2.36
N THR A 71 16.03 2.94 3.19
CA THR A 71 16.81 2.71 4.42
C THR A 71 16.11 3.26 5.67
N PRO A 72 16.25 2.62 6.84
CA PRO A 72 15.68 3.12 8.10
C PRO A 72 16.17 4.53 8.45
N GLU A 73 17.46 4.82 8.25
CA GLU A 73 18.09 6.10 8.57
C GLU A 73 17.47 7.24 7.73
N ALA A 74 17.29 7.03 6.43
CA ALA A 74 16.66 8.02 5.56
C ALA A 74 15.19 8.22 5.93
N ALA A 75 14.47 7.17 6.34
CA ALA A 75 13.10 7.28 6.81
C ALA A 75 13.00 8.10 8.11
N VAL A 76 13.88 7.87 9.09
CA VAL A 76 13.94 8.65 10.33
C VAL A 76 14.26 10.12 10.03
N ASN A 77 15.22 10.40 9.16
CA ASN A 77 15.56 11.76 8.75
C ASN A 77 14.37 12.45 8.02
N ALA A 78 13.65 11.71 7.17
CA ALA A 78 12.44 12.22 6.53
C ALA A 78 11.33 12.52 7.54
N TRP A 79 11.11 11.64 8.53
CA TRP A 79 10.18 11.86 9.62
C TRP A 79 10.51 13.12 10.43
N THR A 80 11.76 13.29 10.83
CA THR A 80 12.21 14.46 11.60
C THR A 80 11.94 15.78 10.86
N ARG A 81 12.08 15.78 9.53
CA ARG A 81 11.73 16.94 8.69
C ARG A 81 10.23 17.12 8.53
N ALA A 82 9.48 16.02 8.48
CA ALA A 82 8.04 16.01 8.29
C ALA A 82 7.26 16.45 9.53
N VAL A 83 7.69 15.99 10.72
CA VAL A 83 6.99 16.24 11.99
C VAL A 83 7.62 17.42 12.70
N GLY A 84 7.14 18.61 12.37
CA GLY A 84 7.57 19.88 12.96
C GLY A 84 6.60 20.40 14.02
N THR A 85 6.68 21.71 14.31
CA THR A 85 5.77 22.40 15.21
C THR A 85 5.05 23.52 14.42
N PRO A 86 3.73 23.47 14.25
CA PRO A 86 2.80 22.42 14.71
C PRO A 86 2.98 21.10 13.94
N PRO A 87 2.65 19.96 14.57
CA PRO A 87 2.72 18.67 13.90
C PRO A 87 1.64 18.55 12.81
N PRO A 88 1.90 17.80 11.71
CA PRO A 88 0.90 17.51 10.70
C PRO A 88 -0.20 16.58 11.29
N PRO A 89 -1.44 16.64 10.78
CA PRO A 89 -2.54 15.81 11.30
C PRO A 89 -2.33 14.30 11.09
N ALA A 90 -1.54 13.93 10.09
CA ALA A 90 -1.10 12.56 9.80
C ALA A 90 0.14 12.59 8.91
N VAL A 91 0.83 11.46 8.81
CA VAL A 91 1.94 11.20 7.89
C VAL A 91 1.64 9.95 7.09
N ILE A 92 1.80 10.02 5.76
CA ILE A 92 1.86 8.82 4.91
C ILE A 92 3.25 8.22 5.06
N GLY A 93 3.32 7.02 5.61
CA GLY A 93 4.55 6.28 5.88
C GLY A 93 4.92 5.32 4.74
N PRO A 94 6.19 4.89 4.68
CA PRO A 94 6.70 4.05 3.60
C PRO A 94 6.09 2.64 3.60
N ILE A 95 6.09 2.01 2.42
CA ILE A 95 5.67 0.61 2.26
C ILE A 95 6.63 -0.38 2.94
N LEU A 96 7.92 -0.05 3.03
CA LEU A 96 8.94 -0.97 3.51
C LEU A 96 8.88 -1.18 5.03
N GLY A 97 8.66 -2.44 5.46
CA GLY A 97 8.49 -2.80 6.87
C GLY A 97 9.66 -2.44 7.77
N THR A 98 10.92 -2.55 7.29
CA THR A 98 12.12 -2.15 8.04
C THR A 98 12.13 -0.65 8.35
N GLN A 99 11.65 0.19 7.44
CA GLN A 99 11.49 1.62 7.66
C GLN A 99 10.35 1.91 8.64
N MET A 100 9.21 1.22 8.47
CA MET A 100 8.07 1.37 9.38
C MET A 100 8.42 1.01 10.82
N LEU A 101 9.21 -0.07 11.04
CA LEU A 101 9.67 -0.44 12.38
C LEU A 101 10.51 0.66 13.04
N ALA A 102 11.29 1.42 12.28
CA ALA A 102 12.06 2.56 12.79
C ALA A 102 11.16 3.79 13.06
N LEU A 103 10.06 3.97 12.31
CA LEU A 103 9.16 5.12 12.45
C LEU A 103 8.10 4.96 13.55
N LEU A 104 7.67 3.73 13.87
CA LEU A 104 6.60 3.51 14.85
C LEU A 104 6.89 4.08 16.24
N PRO A 105 8.12 3.97 16.82
CA PRO A 105 8.45 4.64 18.08
C PRO A 105 8.29 6.16 18.01
N LEU A 106 8.70 6.78 16.90
CA LEU A 106 8.60 8.22 16.67
C LEU A 106 7.13 8.68 16.50
N ALA A 107 6.32 7.88 15.82
CA ALA A 107 4.88 8.13 15.71
C ALA A 107 4.19 8.06 17.08
N LYS A 108 4.57 7.08 17.91
CA LYS A 108 4.06 6.95 19.29
C LYS A 108 4.46 8.15 20.16
N GLU A 109 5.70 8.60 20.07
CA GLU A 109 6.22 9.72 20.84
C GLU A 109 5.54 11.04 20.44
N SER A 110 5.41 11.30 19.14
CA SER A 110 4.80 12.54 18.62
C SER A 110 3.27 12.55 18.67
N GLY A 111 2.62 11.39 18.84
CA GLY A 111 1.18 11.23 18.74
C GLY A 111 0.61 11.40 17.32
N VAL A 112 1.45 11.47 16.30
CA VAL A 112 1.02 11.68 14.90
C VAL A 112 0.64 10.35 14.24
N PRO A 113 -0.59 10.21 13.68
CA PRO A 113 -0.99 9.03 12.91
C PRO A 113 -0.05 8.75 11.75
N LEU A 114 0.39 7.49 11.65
CA LEU A 114 1.27 6.98 10.60
C LEU A 114 0.50 5.98 9.73
N ILE A 115 0.11 6.43 8.55
CA ILE A 115 -0.71 5.67 7.59
C ILE A 115 0.21 4.99 6.59
N THR A 116 0.05 3.68 6.37
CA THR A 116 0.93 2.90 5.48
C THR A 116 0.16 1.84 4.70
N ILE A 117 0.82 1.30 3.69
CA ILE A 117 0.40 0.09 2.95
C ILE A 117 1.39 -1.08 3.15
N SER A 118 2.25 -1.03 4.17
CA SER A 118 3.23 -2.08 4.48
C SER A 118 2.57 -3.38 4.93
N GLY A 119 2.89 -4.52 4.28
CA GLY A 119 2.34 -5.85 4.61
C GLY A 119 2.86 -6.45 5.93
N THR A 120 4.01 -6.02 6.42
CA THR A 120 4.73 -6.62 7.56
C THR A 120 3.84 -6.82 8.80
N ALA A 121 3.55 -8.07 9.18
CA ALA A 121 2.59 -8.42 10.23
C ALA A 121 2.98 -7.82 11.59
N ARG A 122 4.26 -7.88 11.94
CA ARG A 122 4.80 -7.39 13.23
C ARG A 122 4.43 -5.93 13.55
N LEU A 123 4.15 -5.09 12.55
CA LEU A 123 3.80 -3.67 12.78
C LEU A 123 2.54 -3.51 13.63
N SER A 124 1.52 -4.36 13.45
CA SER A 124 0.29 -4.34 14.25
C SER A 124 0.43 -5.03 15.61
N GLU A 125 1.46 -5.86 15.80
CA GLU A 125 1.74 -6.54 17.06
C GLU A 125 2.41 -5.64 18.11
N LEU A 126 3.01 -4.53 17.67
CA LEU A 126 3.70 -3.58 18.54
C LEU A 126 2.75 -2.70 19.37
N GLY A 127 1.45 -2.74 19.08
CA GLY A 127 0.43 -2.02 19.86
C GLY A 127 0.61 -0.49 19.84
N VAL A 128 1.06 0.08 18.72
CA VAL A 128 1.22 1.54 18.54
C VAL A 128 -0.11 2.12 18.04
N PRO A 129 -0.82 2.95 18.84
CA PRO A 129 -2.13 3.45 18.48
C PRO A 129 -2.16 4.38 17.27
N GLN A 130 -1.01 4.93 16.89
CA GLN A 130 -0.84 5.81 15.74
C GLN A 130 -0.70 5.05 14.41
N PHE A 131 -0.62 3.71 14.44
CA PHE A 131 -0.43 2.88 13.26
C PHE A 131 -1.75 2.58 12.56
N PHE A 132 -1.82 2.85 11.23
CA PHE A 132 -2.97 2.52 10.37
C PHE A 132 -2.50 1.95 9.04
N ARG A 133 -2.87 0.70 8.73
CA ARG A 133 -2.46 -0.01 7.53
C ARG A 133 -3.63 -0.25 6.59
N PHE A 134 -3.55 0.29 5.38
CA PHE A 134 -4.57 0.18 4.34
C PHE A 134 -4.31 -0.93 3.31
N PHE A 135 -3.36 -1.78 3.55
CA PHE A 135 -3.10 -3.00 2.77
C PHE A 135 -3.24 -4.23 3.67
N PRO A 136 -3.64 -5.41 3.16
CA PRO A 136 -3.75 -6.58 4.01
C PRO A 136 -2.41 -6.94 4.66
N SER A 137 -2.46 -7.35 5.93
CA SER A 137 -1.30 -7.84 6.67
C SER A 137 -0.76 -9.12 6.06
N ASP A 138 0.55 -9.37 6.17
CA ASP A 138 1.14 -10.67 5.86
C ASP A 138 0.47 -11.79 6.68
N ALA A 139 0.06 -11.51 7.93
CA ALA A 139 -0.73 -12.45 8.74
C ALA A 139 -2.06 -12.88 8.09
N THR A 140 -2.59 -12.06 7.17
CA THR A 140 -3.81 -12.32 6.42
C THR A 140 -3.49 -12.86 5.02
N VAL A 141 -2.70 -12.10 4.26
CA VAL A 141 -2.51 -12.40 2.84
C VAL A 141 -1.70 -13.68 2.61
N LYS A 142 -0.77 -14.05 3.53
CA LYS A 142 0.00 -15.30 3.43
C LYS A 142 -0.83 -16.54 3.77
N VAL A 143 -1.88 -16.39 4.58
CA VAL A 143 -2.87 -17.47 4.76
C VAL A 143 -3.60 -17.74 3.44
N ALA A 144 -4.06 -16.70 2.75
CA ALA A 144 -4.67 -16.84 1.43
C ALA A 144 -3.71 -17.47 0.41
N HIS A 145 -2.46 -17.03 0.39
CA HIS A 145 -1.40 -17.54 -0.48
C HIS A 145 -1.19 -19.05 -0.26
N ALA A 146 -0.94 -19.48 0.98
CA ALA A 146 -0.70 -20.89 1.31
C ALA A 146 -1.93 -21.77 1.03
N ARG A 147 -3.14 -21.28 1.37
CA ARG A 147 -4.39 -21.99 1.06
C ARG A 147 -4.58 -22.15 -0.45
N TYR A 148 -4.30 -21.13 -1.25
CA TYR A 148 -4.36 -21.24 -2.70
C TYR A 148 -3.41 -22.34 -3.22
N VAL A 149 -2.16 -22.33 -2.75
CA VAL A 149 -1.13 -23.32 -3.11
C VAL A 149 -1.59 -24.75 -2.77
N VAL A 150 -2.10 -24.98 -1.57
CA VAL A 150 -2.47 -26.33 -1.13
C VAL A 150 -3.85 -26.73 -1.63
N GLU A 151 -4.86 -25.88 -1.48
CA GLU A 151 -6.26 -26.23 -1.74
C GLU A 151 -6.65 -26.15 -3.22
N LYS A 152 -6.01 -25.23 -3.99
CA LYS A 152 -6.36 -25.01 -5.40
C LYS A 152 -5.34 -25.63 -6.37
N LEU A 153 -4.05 -25.52 -6.07
CA LEU A 153 -3.02 -26.16 -6.91
C LEU A 153 -2.76 -27.61 -6.48
N GLY A 154 -3.20 -28.05 -5.31
CA GLY A 154 -2.97 -29.41 -4.78
C GLY A 154 -1.52 -29.67 -4.37
N ALA A 155 -0.70 -28.63 -4.25
CA ALA A 155 0.72 -28.76 -3.94
C ALA A 155 0.95 -29.28 -2.53
N LYS A 156 1.97 -30.12 -2.36
CA LYS A 156 2.36 -30.76 -1.10
C LYS A 156 3.82 -30.51 -0.72
N ARG A 157 4.60 -29.97 -1.64
CA ARG A 157 6.06 -29.80 -1.51
C ARG A 157 6.48 -28.38 -1.92
N PRO A 158 6.00 -27.32 -1.25
CA PRO A 158 6.38 -25.97 -1.60
C PRO A 158 7.85 -25.70 -1.29
N ALA A 159 8.57 -25.02 -2.21
CA ALA A 159 9.86 -24.40 -1.93
C ALA A 159 9.66 -22.90 -1.76
N VAL A 160 10.05 -22.32 -0.64
CA VAL A 160 9.86 -20.91 -0.31
C VAL A 160 11.16 -20.15 -0.44
N ILE A 161 11.19 -19.10 -1.28
CA ILE A 161 12.30 -18.16 -1.36
C ILE A 161 11.80 -16.79 -0.92
N TYR A 162 12.47 -16.18 0.06
CA TYR A 162 12.04 -14.91 0.66
C TYR A 162 13.22 -13.96 0.88
N GLN A 163 12.94 -12.66 1.02
CA GLN A 163 14.00 -11.67 1.26
C GLN A 163 14.32 -11.49 2.74
N SER A 164 15.61 -11.21 3.04
CA SER A 164 16.12 -10.90 4.38
C SER A 164 15.76 -9.46 4.83
N THR A 165 14.48 -9.10 4.72
CA THR A 165 13.90 -7.82 5.19
C THR A 165 12.82 -8.12 6.22
N ALA A 166 12.36 -7.10 6.96
CA ALA A 166 11.24 -7.29 7.89
C ALA A 166 9.98 -7.81 7.18
N TYR A 167 9.71 -7.37 5.95
CA TYR A 167 8.65 -7.91 5.10
C TYR A 167 8.89 -9.38 4.78
N GLY A 168 10.09 -9.72 4.28
CA GLY A 168 10.40 -11.10 3.91
C GLY A 168 10.32 -12.06 5.08
N GLN A 169 10.86 -11.70 6.25
CA GLN A 169 10.76 -12.51 7.47
C GLN A 169 9.31 -12.70 7.93
N SER A 170 8.53 -11.62 7.98
CA SER A 170 7.13 -11.64 8.39
C SER A 170 6.29 -12.59 7.53
N GLY A 171 6.44 -12.50 6.21
CA GLY A 171 5.69 -13.36 5.30
C GLY A 171 6.18 -14.81 5.32
N HIS A 172 7.49 -15.04 5.45
CA HIS A 172 8.06 -16.37 5.59
C HIS A 172 7.51 -17.10 6.83
N GLU A 173 7.54 -16.46 8.00
CA GLU A 173 7.02 -17.03 9.25
C GLU A 173 5.55 -17.44 9.10
N GLN A 174 4.72 -16.57 8.51
CA GLN A 174 3.31 -16.88 8.30
C GLN A 174 3.10 -17.99 7.25
N LEU A 175 3.87 -17.99 6.15
CA LEU A 175 3.79 -19.05 5.13
C LEU A 175 4.17 -20.41 5.72
N ALA A 176 5.32 -20.50 6.41
CA ALA A 176 5.80 -21.73 7.02
C ALA A 176 4.78 -22.31 8.01
N LYS A 177 4.23 -21.45 8.88
CA LYS A 177 3.17 -21.81 9.83
C LYS A 177 1.93 -22.35 9.10
N THR A 178 1.40 -21.61 8.12
CA THR A 178 0.16 -21.99 7.44
C THR A 178 0.34 -23.24 6.58
N PHE A 179 1.48 -23.41 5.90
CA PHE A 179 1.78 -24.63 5.16
C PHE A 179 1.86 -25.85 6.08
N ALA A 180 2.47 -25.73 7.27
CA ALA A 180 2.50 -26.81 8.25
C ALA A 180 1.10 -27.17 8.75
N GLU A 181 0.25 -26.19 9.06
CA GLU A 181 -1.15 -26.37 9.45
C GLU A 181 -1.99 -27.06 8.36
N LEU A 182 -1.67 -26.81 7.08
CA LEU A 182 -2.33 -27.43 5.94
C LEU A 182 -1.71 -28.78 5.53
N GLY A 183 -0.73 -29.30 6.28
CA GLY A 183 -0.09 -30.61 6.03
C GLY A 183 0.83 -30.60 4.80
N ALA A 184 1.35 -29.46 4.38
CA ALA A 184 2.28 -29.29 3.27
C ALA A 184 3.50 -28.43 3.70
N PRO A 185 4.27 -28.83 4.71
CA PRO A 185 5.42 -28.04 5.17
C PRO A 185 6.43 -27.81 4.02
N PRO A 186 7.10 -26.65 3.96
CA PRO A 186 8.06 -26.35 2.92
C PRO A 186 9.19 -27.38 2.87
N VAL A 187 9.56 -27.81 1.66
CA VAL A 187 10.72 -28.71 1.45
C VAL A 187 12.02 -27.93 1.34
N LEU A 188 11.94 -26.61 1.15
CA LEU A 188 13.07 -25.68 1.19
C LEU A 188 12.55 -24.32 1.66
N GLU A 189 13.34 -23.66 2.49
CA GLU A 189 13.16 -22.28 2.93
C GLU A 189 14.48 -21.54 2.75
N GLU A 190 14.51 -20.58 1.82
CA GLU A 190 15.74 -19.92 1.40
C GLU A 190 15.62 -18.39 1.54
N SER A 191 16.50 -17.79 2.34
CA SER A 191 16.59 -16.34 2.52
C SER A 191 17.60 -15.75 1.55
N ILE A 192 17.22 -14.66 0.87
CA ILE A 192 18.08 -13.94 -0.07
C ILE A 192 18.23 -12.46 0.29
N ALA A 193 19.38 -11.87 -0.08
CA ALA A 193 19.59 -10.43 0.12
C ALA A 193 18.68 -9.58 -0.78
N PRO A 194 18.25 -8.37 -0.33
CA PRO A 194 17.38 -7.49 -1.12
C PRO A 194 17.97 -7.04 -2.46
N THR A 195 19.31 -7.01 -2.55
CA THR A 195 20.07 -6.55 -3.72
C THR A 195 20.73 -7.69 -4.47
N VAL A 196 20.19 -8.91 -4.35
CA VAL A 196 20.70 -10.07 -5.08
C VAL A 196 20.56 -9.85 -6.60
N ASN A 197 21.57 -10.25 -7.37
CA ASN A 197 21.61 -10.16 -8.82
C ASN A 197 21.70 -11.53 -9.53
N ASP A 198 21.82 -12.61 -8.76
CA ASP A 198 21.78 -14.00 -9.24
C ASP A 198 21.10 -14.89 -8.21
N LEU A 199 19.99 -15.52 -8.61
CA LEU A 199 19.21 -16.45 -7.80
C LEU A 199 19.47 -17.92 -8.19
N SER A 200 20.34 -18.18 -9.16
CA SER A 200 20.64 -19.53 -9.62
C SER A 200 21.05 -20.47 -8.48
N PRO A 201 21.89 -20.08 -7.50
CA PRO A 201 22.23 -20.94 -6.38
C PRO A 201 21.02 -21.35 -5.53
N ALA A 202 20.10 -20.41 -5.23
CA ALA A 202 18.87 -20.70 -4.47
C ALA A 202 17.92 -21.61 -5.27
N LEU A 203 17.76 -21.34 -6.57
CA LEU A 203 16.90 -22.14 -7.47
C LEU A 203 17.46 -23.56 -7.70
N LEU A 204 18.76 -23.75 -7.74
CA LEU A 204 19.39 -25.08 -7.82
C LEU A 204 19.17 -25.88 -6.53
N ARG A 205 19.24 -25.23 -5.36
CA ARG A 205 18.85 -25.89 -4.09
C ARG A 205 17.36 -26.25 -4.08
N ALA A 206 16.50 -25.35 -4.57
CA ALA A 206 15.09 -25.65 -4.74
C ALA A 206 14.88 -26.86 -5.67
N LYS A 207 15.57 -26.91 -6.81
CA LYS A 207 15.52 -28.06 -7.75
C LYS A 207 15.91 -29.34 -7.07
N ALA A 208 16.99 -29.38 -6.28
CA ALA A 208 17.46 -30.55 -5.54
C ALA A 208 16.44 -31.02 -4.49
N ALA A 209 15.65 -30.10 -3.90
CA ALA A 209 14.56 -30.43 -2.97
C ALA A 209 13.32 -31.02 -3.67
N ASN A 210 13.26 -31.04 -5.00
CA ASN A 210 12.16 -31.57 -5.82
C ASN A 210 10.77 -31.03 -5.39
N PRO A 211 10.55 -29.71 -5.47
CA PRO A 211 9.27 -29.09 -5.12
C PRO A 211 8.22 -29.32 -6.21
N ASP A 212 6.95 -29.17 -5.87
CA ASP A 212 5.83 -29.15 -6.80
C ASP A 212 5.27 -27.73 -7.05
N VAL A 213 5.76 -26.74 -6.30
CA VAL A 213 5.49 -25.31 -6.48
C VAL A 213 6.63 -24.47 -5.94
N LEU A 214 6.95 -23.36 -6.61
CA LEU A 214 7.86 -22.33 -6.13
C LEU A 214 7.05 -21.18 -5.54
N VAL A 215 7.26 -20.87 -4.27
CA VAL A 215 6.64 -19.76 -3.54
C VAL A 215 7.67 -18.66 -3.37
N LEU A 216 7.36 -17.46 -3.87
CA LEU A 216 8.24 -16.31 -3.83
C LEU A 216 7.68 -15.24 -2.91
N HIS A 217 8.43 -14.81 -1.91
CA HIS A 217 8.08 -13.67 -1.07
C HIS A 217 9.17 -12.60 -1.16
N LEU A 218 9.17 -11.89 -2.28
CA LEU A 218 10.23 -11.01 -2.75
C LEU A 218 9.66 -9.64 -3.16
N HIS A 219 10.50 -8.61 -3.17
CA HIS A 219 10.20 -7.32 -3.80
C HIS A 219 10.35 -7.40 -5.34
N ALA A 220 9.88 -6.38 -6.07
CA ALA A 220 9.69 -6.40 -7.52
C ALA A 220 10.92 -6.88 -8.31
N ALA A 221 12.09 -6.26 -8.13
CA ALA A 221 13.29 -6.59 -8.89
C ALA A 221 13.73 -8.06 -8.70
N SER A 222 13.74 -8.54 -7.45
CA SER A 222 14.10 -9.93 -7.13
C SER A 222 13.04 -10.92 -7.61
N THR A 223 11.75 -10.52 -7.63
CA THR A 223 10.67 -11.36 -8.18
C THR A 223 10.85 -11.58 -9.68
N VAL A 224 11.13 -10.51 -10.44
CA VAL A 224 11.41 -10.61 -11.88
C VAL A 224 12.60 -11.55 -12.15
N LEU A 225 13.69 -11.35 -11.41
CA LEU A 225 14.89 -12.20 -11.54
C LEU A 225 14.59 -13.66 -11.23
N ALA A 226 13.85 -13.93 -10.12
CA ALA A 226 13.46 -15.27 -9.72
C ALA A 226 12.59 -15.97 -10.78
N VAL A 227 11.56 -15.28 -11.31
CA VAL A 227 10.70 -15.84 -12.35
C VAL A 227 11.51 -16.19 -13.59
N ARG A 228 12.34 -15.26 -14.10
CA ARG A 228 13.16 -15.46 -15.30
C ARG A 228 14.12 -16.63 -15.16
N GLN A 229 14.86 -16.69 -14.06
CA GLN A 229 15.81 -17.78 -13.82
C GLN A 229 15.11 -19.11 -13.49
N ALA A 230 13.95 -19.08 -12.82
CA ALA A 230 13.17 -20.30 -12.57
C ALA A 230 12.63 -20.91 -13.87
N ARG A 231 12.27 -20.12 -14.88
CA ARG A 231 11.86 -20.65 -16.19
C ARG A 231 12.97 -21.44 -16.89
N GLN A 232 14.22 -21.08 -16.64
CA GLN A 232 15.39 -21.80 -17.20
C GLN A 232 15.75 -23.05 -16.38
N LEU A 233 15.76 -22.94 -15.04
CA LEU A 233 16.28 -23.99 -14.14
C LEU A 233 15.20 -24.99 -13.69
N LEU A 234 13.94 -24.57 -13.64
CA LEU A 234 12.76 -25.28 -13.15
C LEU A 234 11.61 -25.17 -14.17
N PRO A 235 11.82 -25.59 -15.44
CA PRO A 235 10.81 -25.40 -16.49
C PRO A 235 9.49 -26.07 -16.10
N GLY A 236 8.38 -25.36 -16.29
CA GLY A 236 7.04 -25.86 -16.02
C GLY A 236 6.60 -25.85 -14.55
N LEU A 237 7.49 -25.57 -13.60
CA LEU A 237 7.10 -25.49 -12.19
C LEU A 237 6.15 -24.30 -11.97
N PRO A 238 4.98 -24.49 -11.33
CA PRO A 238 4.10 -23.41 -10.93
C PRO A 238 4.80 -22.45 -9.99
N ILE A 239 4.53 -21.14 -10.13
CA ILE A 239 5.09 -20.10 -9.29
C ILE A 239 3.93 -19.33 -8.66
N VAL A 240 3.91 -19.22 -7.33
CA VAL A 240 3.02 -18.31 -6.62
C VAL A 240 3.86 -17.28 -5.91
N ALA A 241 3.77 -16.03 -6.36
CA ALA A 241 4.59 -14.92 -5.90
C ALA A 241 3.86 -14.06 -4.87
N GLY A 242 4.63 -13.25 -4.15
CA GLY A 242 4.13 -12.22 -3.25
C GLY A 242 3.55 -11.02 -3.99
N SER A 243 3.07 -10.06 -3.21
CA SER A 243 2.33 -8.89 -3.72
C SER A 243 3.08 -8.06 -4.77
N ALA A 244 4.42 -8.07 -4.80
CA ALA A 244 5.18 -7.34 -5.81
C ALA A 244 4.92 -7.81 -7.26
N MET A 245 4.50 -9.07 -7.47
CA MET A 245 4.23 -9.60 -8.82
C MET A 245 2.90 -9.10 -9.42
N HIS A 246 1.97 -8.58 -8.59
CA HIS A 246 0.72 -8.03 -9.12
C HIS A 246 0.91 -6.70 -9.88
N GLN A 247 2.04 -6.02 -9.69
CA GLN A 247 2.29 -4.72 -10.30
C GLN A 247 2.46 -4.83 -11.82
N PRO A 248 1.71 -4.04 -12.64
CA PRO A 248 1.92 -3.99 -14.09
C PRO A 248 3.35 -3.62 -14.48
N ALA A 249 4.01 -2.73 -13.70
CA ALA A 249 5.40 -2.36 -13.91
C ALA A 249 6.36 -3.54 -13.71
N THR A 250 6.09 -4.43 -12.76
CA THR A 250 6.86 -5.67 -12.55
C THR A 250 6.63 -6.67 -13.68
N ALA A 251 5.36 -6.89 -14.06
CA ALA A 251 5.00 -7.77 -15.16
C ALA A 251 5.56 -7.30 -16.52
N ALA A 252 5.70 -5.99 -16.72
CA ALA A 252 6.27 -5.41 -17.93
C ALA A 252 7.75 -5.78 -18.16
N LEU A 253 8.47 -6.18 -17.12
CA LEU A 253 9.87 -6.62 -17.19
C LEU A 253 10.02 -8.09 -17.61
N LEU A 254 8.92 -8.83 -17.75
CA LEU A 254 8.87 -10.23 -18.16
C LEU A 254 8.16 -10.38 -19.51
N GLU A 255 8.58 -11.36 -20.28
CA GLU A 255 7.81 -11.72 -21.49
C GLU A 255 6.53 -12.46 -21.08
N PRO A 256 5.42 -12.33 -21.85
CA PRO A 256 4.17 -13.03 -21.54
C PRO A 256 4.37 -14.54 -21.32
N ALA A 257 5.22 -15.18 -22.12
CA ALA A 257 5.52 -16.60 -21.97
C ALA A 257 6.21 -16.96 -20.62
N GLU A 258 7.03 -16.05 -20.05
CA GLU A 258 7.64 -16.22 -18.74
C GLU A 258 6.59 -16.17 -17.61
N LEU A 259 5.49 -15.45 -17.83
CA LEU A 259 4.38 -15.29 -16.88
C LEU A 259 3.42 -16.49 -16.87
N LYS A 260 3.49 -17.41 -17.83
CA LYS A 260 2.57 -18.57 -17.89
C LYS A 260 2.61 -19.38 -16.58
N GLY A 261 1.46 -19.47 -15.89
CA GLY A 261 1.34 -20.19 -14.61
C GLY A 261 2.03 -19.48 -13.44
N VAL A 262 2.32 -18.20 -13.57
CA VAL A 262 2.69 -17.34 -12.43
C VAL A 262 1.42 -16.78 -11.82
N CYS A 263 1.21 -17.03 -10.54
CA CYS A 263 0.16 -16.41 -9.75
C CYS A 263 0.76 -15.45 -8.72
N ALA A 264 -0.04 -14.55 -8.18
CA ALA A 264 0.37 -13.64 -7.11
C ALA A 264 -0.78 -13.33 -6.17
N GLU A 265 -0.46 -13.09 -4.92
CA GLU A 265 -1.38 -12.51 -3.96
C GLU A 265 -1.43 -10.99 -4.11
N THR A 266 -2.56 -10.38 -3.78
CA THR A 266 -2.73 -8.94 -3.79
C THR A 266 -3.94 -8.51 -2.96
N ALA A 267 -4.09 -7.21 -2.72
CA ALA A 267 -5.34 -6.65 -2.19
C ALA A 267 -6.42 -6.53 -3.27
N ALA A 268 -6.00 -6.25 -4.52
CA ALA A 268 -6.87 -6.08 -5.68
C ALA A 268 -6.05 -6.13 -6.98
N SER A 269 -6.72 -6.23 -8.11
CA SER A 269 -6.11 -6.08 -9.44
C SER A 269 -6.84 -4.99 -10.23
N PRO A 270 -6.35 -3.73 -10.18
CA PRO A 270 -7.01 -2.63 -10.89
C PRO A 270 -7.19 -2.86 -12.38
N VAL A 271 -6.19 -3.47 -13.04
CA VAL A 271 -6.18 -3.71 -14.49
C VAL A 271 -7.17 -4.78 -14.96
N SER A 272 -7.66 -5.64 -14.05
CA SER A 272 -8.66 -6.66 -14.32
C SER A 272 -9.97 -6.47 -13.54
N ALA A 273 -10.14 -5.32 -12.86
CA ALA A 273 -11.27 -5.08 -12.00
C ALA A 273 -12.57 -4.80 -12.78
N THR A 274 -13.67 -5.27 -12.19
CA THR A 274 -15.02 -5.11 -12.74
C THR A 274 -15.88 -4.10 -11.96
N SER A 275 -15.50 -3.73 -10.73
CA SER A 275 -16.23 -2.75 -9.91
C SER A 275 -16.13 -1.34 -10.48
N ALA A 276 -17.20 -0.53 -10.37
CA ALA A 276 -17.20 0.83 -10.87
C ALA A 276 -16.15 1.72 -10.16
N PRO A 277 -16.03 1.73 -8.80
CA PRO A 277 -15.04 2.57 -8.14
C PRO A 277 -13.60 2.26 -8.58
N MET A 278 -13.26 0.99 -8.79
CA MET A 278 -11.92 0.61 -9.25
C MET A 278 -11.67 0.98 -10.72
N ARG A 279 -12.70 0.89 -11.59
CA ARG A 279 -12.58 1.37 -12.97
C ARG A 279 -12.38 2.88 -13.04
N ASP A 280 -13.09 3.64 -12.20
CA ASP A 280 -12.94 5.10 -12.11
C ASP A 280 -11.53 5.48 -11.64
N PHE A 281 -11.01 4.78 -10.61
CA PHE A 281 -9.62 4.92 -10.18
C PHE A 281 -8.62 4.61 -11.30
N LEU A 282 -8.80 3.49 -12.02
CA LEU A 282 -7.95 3.07 -13.15
C LEU A 282 -7.91 4.16 -14.24
N ALA A 283 -9.08 4.69 -14.61
CA ALA A 283 -9.18 5.73 -15.63
C ALA A 283 -8.50 7.04 -15.20
N ALA A 284 -8.73 7.46 -13.96
CA ALA A 284 -8.09 8.67 -13.40
C ALA A 284 -6.56 8.52 -13.30
N TYR A 285 -6.08 7.35 -12.87
CA TYR A 285 -4.65 7.08 -12.76
C TYR A 285 -3.96 7.07 -14.12
N ARG A 286 -4.55 6.40 -15.12
CA ARG A 286 -4.04 6.41 -16.51
C ARG A 286 -3.97 7.83 -17.08
N THR A 287 -4.97 8.65 -16.82
CA THR A 287 -4.99 10.05 -17.25
C THR A 287 -3.86 10.86 -16.61
N ALA A 288 -3.59 10.64 -15.31
CA ALA A 288 -2.59 11.39 -14.56
C ALA A 288 -1.14 10.95 -14.86
N TYR A 289 -0.93 9.65 -15.09
CA TYR A 289 0.44 9.07 -15.12
C TYR A 289 0.78 8.31 -16.40
N SER A 290 -0.13 8.19 -17.37
CA SER A 290 0.05 7.45 -18.62
C SER A 290 0.58 6.01 -18.42
N SER A 291 0.17 5.39 -17.31
CA SER A 291 0.57 4.03 -16.90
C SER A 291 -0.55 3.35 -16.14
N ASP A 292 -0.45 2.03 -16.01
CA ASP A 292 -1.41 1.23 -15.26
C ASP A 292 -1.11 1.27 -13.76
N PRO A 293 -2.15 1.48 -12.90
CA PRO A 293 -2.00 1.38 -11.46
C PRO A 293 -1.93 -0.07 -10.99
N ASP A 294 -1.39 -0.24 -9.80
CA ASP A 294 -1.40 -1.48 -9.04
C ASP A 294 -2.21 -1.35 -7.74
N ALA A 295 -2.27 -2.43 -6.95
CA ALA A 295 -3.00 -2.42 -5.67
C ALA A 295 -2.33 -1.52 -4.61
N PHE A 296 -1.04 -1.27 -4.69
CA PHE A 296 -0.36 -0.35 -3.77
C PHE A 296 -0.82 1.09 -4.00
N ALA A 297 -0.89 1.51 -5.27
CA ALA A 297 -1.44 2.81 -5.63
C ALA A 297 -2.92 2.92 -5.24
N ALA A 298 -3.73 1.88 -5.49
CA ALA A 298 -5.15 1.88 -5.17
C ALA A 298 -5.42 1.94 -3.66
N ALA A 299 -4.71 1.16 -2.86
CA ALA A 299 -4.85 1.16 -1.40
C ALA A 299 -4.38 2.49 -0.79
N GLN A 300 -3.30 3.07 -1.31
CA GLN A 300 -2.84 4.39 -0.85
C GLN A 300 -3.80 5.52 -1.27
N PHE A 301 -4.41 5.41 -2.44
CA PHE A 301 -5.47 6.30 -2.91
C PHE A 301 -6.67 6.28 -1.96
N ASP A 302 -7.16 5.10 -1.59
CA ASP A 302 -8.27 4.92 -0.65
C ASP A 302 -7.92 5.48 0.74
N ALA A 303 -6.69 5.24 1.22
CA ALA A 303 -6.21 5.75 2.51
C ALA A 303 -6.24 7.28 2.58
N VAL A 304 -5.79 7.94 1.51
CA VAL A 304 -5.78 9.41 1.45
C VAL A 304 -7.19 9.97 1.25
N HIS A 305 -8.07 9.28 0.53
CA HIS A 305 -9.48 9.68 0.41
C HIS A 305 -10.21 9.60 1.75
N MET A 306 -10.03 8.52 2.52
CA MET A 306 -10.58 8.43 3.88
C MET A 306 -10.03 9.55 4.77
N LEU A 307 -8.73 9.80 4.73
CA LEU A 307 -8.12 10.90 5.48
C LEU A 307 -8.70 12.26 5.06
N GLY A 308 -8.82 12.51 3.75
CA GLY A 308 -9.40 13.76 3.22
C GLY A 308 -10.85 13.97 3.65
N HIS A 309 -11.66 12.90 3.67
CA HIS A 309 -13.01 12.92 4.20
C HIS A 309 -13.02 13.34 5.68
N ILE A 310 -12.21 12.69 6.51
CA ILE A 310 -12.09 13.01 7.95
C ILE A 310 -11.70 14.50 8.16
N LEU A 311 -10.69 14.95 7.43
CA LEU A 311 -10.22 16.34 7.52
C LEU A 311 -11.30 17.33 7.06
N GLY A 312 -12.05 17.00 6.00
CA GLY A 312 -13.17 17.81 5.49
C GLY A 312 -14.31 17.93 6.50
N GLU A 313 -14.70 16.83 7.14
CA GLU A 313 -15.73 16.86 8.17
C GLU A 313 -15.31 17.64 9.41
N LEU A 314 -14.06 17.49 9.87
CA LEU A 314 -13.53 18.30 10.98
C LEU A 314 -13.58 19.80 10.63
N ALA A 315 -13.16 20.16 9.41
CA ALA A 315 -13.20 21.55 8.94
C ALA A 315 -14.61 22.11 8.87
N GLN A 316 -15.57 21.37 8.29
CA GLN A 316 -16.99 21.77 8.20
C GLN A 316 -17.63 21.91 9.58
N ALA A 317 -17.28 21.02 10.51
CA ALA A 317 -17.74 21.09 11.90
C ALA A 317 -17.02 22.17 12.73
N LYS A 318 -16.06 22.90 12.13
CA LYS A 318 -15.20 23.89 12.80
C LYS A 318 -14.44 23.30 14.01
N GLN A 319 -14.13 22.00 13.93
CA GLN A 319 -13.32 21.32 14.93
C GLN A 319 -11.83 21.44 14.61
N PRO A 320 -10.94 21.47 15.62
CA PRO A 320 -9.50 21.51 15.38
C PRO A 320 -9.01 20.29 14.62
N ILE A 321 -8.29 20.51 13.53
CA ILE A 321 -7.59 19.44 12.78
C ILE A 321 -6.30 19.12 13.52
N THR A 322 -6.35 18.13 14.42
CA THR A 322 -5.21 17.69 15.24
C THR A 322 -4.91 16.22 15.00
N PRO A 323 -3.65 15.77 15.26
CA PRO A 323 -3.32 14.34 15.19
C PRO A 323 -4.27 13.45 16.01
N ALA A 324 -4.63 13.86 17.22
CA ALA A 324 -5.53 13.10 18.09
C ALA A 324 -6.95 12.98 17.51
N ALA A 325 -7.50 14.05 16.95
CA ALA A 325 -8.82 14.01 16.32
C ALA A 325 -8.82 13.08 15.09
N VAL A 326 -7.79 13.15 14.25
CA VAL A 326 -7.65 12.27 13.08
C VAL A 326 -7.46 10.81 13.50
N GLN A 327 -6.63 10.53 14.51
CA GLN A 327 -6.43 9.19 15.04
C GLN A 327 -7.74 8.56 15.54
N ALA A 328 -8.53 9.32 16.30
CA ALA A 328 -9.80 8.83 16.85
C ALA A 328 -10.78 8.43 15.73
N ARG A 329 -10.85 9.23 14.66
CA ARG A 329 -11.70 8.99 13.50
C ARG A 329 -11.21 7.78 12.70
N LEU A 330 -9.92 7.68 12.39
CA LEU A 330 -9.33 6.52 11.71
C LEU A 330 -9.57 5.21 12.48
N ALA A 331 -9.55 5.25 13.81
CA ALA A 331 -9.76 4.08 14.65
C ALA A 331 -11.23 3.60 14.71
N SER A 332 -12.19 4.49 14.49
CA SER A 332 -13.61 4.20 14.71
C SER A 332 -14.46 4.13 13.44
N GLU A 333 -14.05 4.80 12.37
CA GLU A 333 -14.85 4.90 11.16
C GLU A 333 -14.66 3.73 10.20
N GLU A 334 -15.70 3.51 9.40
CA GLU A 334 -15.70 2.61 8.27
C GLU A 334 -15.67 3.42 6.98
N TRP A 335 -14.80 3.04 6.04
CA TRP A 335 -14.66 3.69 4.74
C TRP A 335 -14.82 2.71 3.59
N LYS A 336 -15.72 3.00 2.67
CA LYS A 336 -15.89 2.22 1.44
C LYS A 336 -15.00 2.81 0.34
N GLY A 337 -13.85 2.17 0.12
CA GLY A 337 -12.89 2.54 -0.90
C GLY A 337 -13.11 1.86 -2.26
N ALA A 338 -12.17 2.07 -3.17
CA ALA A 338 -12.14 1.39 -4.47
C ALA A 338 -11.68 -0.08 -4.32
N VAL A 339 -10.75 -0.35 -3.40
CA VAL A 339 -10.21 -1.70 -3.15
C VAL A 339 -11.17 -2.53 -2.32
N THR A 340 -11.55 -2.03 -1.15
CA THR A 340 -12.36 -2.76 -0.16
C THR A 340 -13.06 -1.79 0.78
N THR A 341 -13.84 -2.34 1.73
CA THR A 341 -14.33 -1.59 2.89
C THR A 341 -13.30 -1.65 4.00
N TYR A 342 -12.77 -0.49 4.37
CA TYR A 342 -11.76 -0.33 5.42
C TYR A 342 -12.41 -0.11 6.78
N LYS A 343 -11.94 -0.84 7.79
CA LYS A 343 -12.37 -0.71 9.17
C LYS A 343 -11.28 -1.23 10.09
N SER A 344 -10.91 -0.44 11.09
CA SER A 344 -9.88 -0.86 12.05
C SER A 344 -10.29 -2.11 12.83
N ASP A 345 -9.35 -3.04 12.97
CA ASP A 345 -9.46 -4.22 13.87
C ASP A 345 -9.07 -3.91 15.32
N GLY A 346 -8.83 -2.65 15.65
CA GLY A 346 -8.31 -2.21 16.94
C GLY A 346 -6.78 -2.34 17.08
N LYS A 347 -6.09 -2.94 16.10
CA LYS A 347 -4.62 -3.04 16.02
C LYS A 347 -4.03 -2.23 14.86
N GLY A 348 -4.88 -1.41 14.22
CA GLY A 348 -4.50 -0.56 13.10
C GLY A 348 -4.57 -1.23 11.73
N ASN A 349 -5.00 -2.49 11.61
CA ASN A 349 -5.26 -3.08 10.31
C ASN A 349 -6.64 -2.62 9.83
N MET A 350 -6.67 -2.01 8.64
CA MET A 350 -7.88 -1.46 8.02
C MET A 350 -8.43 -2.38 6.92
N ALA A 351 -7.57 -3.15 6.22
CA ALA A 351 -7.94 -4.06 5.14
C ALA A 351 -7.78 -5.53 5.58
N HIS A 352 -8.77 -6.39 5.21
CA HIS A 352 -8.89 -7.77 5.70
C HIS A 352 -9.13 -8.79 4.58
N GLU A 353 -9.10 -8.36 3.33
CA GLU A 353 -9.35 -9.22 2.18
C GLU A 353 -8.08 -9.43 1.38
N ALA A 354 -7.96 -10.59 0.76
CA ALA A 354 -6.88 -10.92 -0.14
C ALA A 354 -7.43 -11.55 -1.43
N GLU A 355 -6.76 -11.27 -2.54
CA GLU A 355 -7.07 -11.79 -3.86
C GLU A 355 -5.86 -12.54 -4.41
N ILE A 356 -6.09 -13.62 -5.14
CA ILE A 356 -5.07 -14.28 -5.94
C ILE A 356 -5.36 -14.01 -7.41
N ILE A 357 -4.35 -13.55 -8.11
CA ILE A 357 -4.36 -13.33 -9.55
C ILE A 357 -3.40 -14.29 -10.24
N CYS A 358 -3.69 -14.70 -11.47
CA CYS A 358 -2.81 -15.56 -12.26
C CYS A 358 -2.68 -15.05 -13.69
N TYR A 359 -1.49 -15.26 -14.26
CA TYR A 359 -1.17 -14.96 -15.65
C TYR A 359 -1.29 -16.22 -16.52
N ASP A 360 -1.88 -16.09 -17.70
CA ASP A 360 -2.08 -17.19 -18.65
C ASP A 360 -0.91 -17.39 -19.62
N GLY A 361 0.02 -16.46 -19.66
CA GLY A 361 1.18 -16.46 -20.54
C GLY A 361 0.90 -15.88 -21.95
N THR A 362 -0.29 -15.35 -22.20
CA THR A 362 -0.64 -14.70 -23.47
C THR A 362 -0.53 -13.18 -23.40
N SER A 363 -0.69 -12.64 -22.20
CA SER A 363 -0.61 -11.20 -21.93
C SER A 363 0.03 -10.91 -20.56
N ARG A 364 0.23 -9.62 -20.27
CA ARG A 364 0.68 -9.14 -18.96
C ARG A 364 -0.47 -8.70 -18.06
N ILE A 365 -1.71 -9.00 -18.46
CA ILE A 365 -2.91 -8.70 -17.67
C ILE A 365 -3.33 -10.00 -16.96
N PRO A 366 -3.29 -10.04 -15.63
CA PRO A 366 -3.69 -11.24 -14.91
C PRO A 366 -5.21 -11.34 -14.78
N ALA A 367 -5.69 -12.56 -14.52
CA ALA A 367 -7.07 -12.80 -14.12
C ALA A 367 -7.17 -13.02 -12.60
N SER A 368 -8.22 -12.49 -11.96
CA SER A 368 -8.59 -12.83 -10.58
C SER A 368 -9.11 -14.27 -10.54
N VAL A 369 -8.49 -15.12 -9.71
CA VAL A 369 -8.84 -16.55 -9.63
C VAL A 369 -9.38 -16.99 -8.28
N ALA A 370 -9.09 -16.25 -7.21
CA ALA A 370 -9.62 -16.53 -5.88
C ALA A 370 -9.66 -15.27 -5.02
N ARG A 371 -10.64 -15.19 -4.11
CA ARG A 371 -10.74 -14.14 -3.08
C ARG A 371 -10.95 -14.78 -1.71
N TYR A 372 -10.31 -14.20 -0.71
CA TYR A 372 -10.35 -14.65 0.66
C TYR A 372 -10.72 -13.48 1.57
N ASN A 373 -11.76 -13.67 2.39
CA ASN A 373 -12.08 -12.79 3.51
C ASN A 373 -11.59 -13.48 4.78
N LEU A 374 -10.62 -12.87 5.45
CA LEU A 374 -9.89 -13.47 6.57
C LEU A 374 -10.01 -12.59 7.83
N ARG A 375 -11.22 -12.06 8.08
CA ARG A 375 -11.54 -11.31 9.30
C ARG A 375 -11.51 -12.18 10.55
#